data_318bdac3dd67b4d01853154c858e8bb6
#
_entry.id   318bdac3dd67b4d01853154c858e8bb6
#
_cell.length_a   1.000
_cell.length_b   1.000
_cell.length_c   1.000
_cell.angle_alpha   90.00
_cell.angle_beta   90.00
_cell.angle_gamma   90.00
#
_symmetry.space_group_name_H-M   'P 1'
#
loop_
_entity.id
_entity.type
_entity.pdbx_description
1 polymer ?
#
loop_
_entity_poly.entity_id
_entity_poly.type
_entity_poly.pdbx_seq_one_letter_code
_entity_poly.pdbx_strand_id
1 'polypeptide(L)'
;FDGLGIKKRNIWNKNSIFAVADHNVPTKNRALGIDDKISKLQVDTLIDNCKKHKLSYFDLNNINQGIVHVIGPELAITQPGMTLVCGDSHTSTHGALASLAFGIGTSDVEHVLATQCININKEKNFKINITNSLSHLVSSKDLILHIIKIIGTSGGTGYTIEFTGNCIENMSIESRMTMCNMS
;
A
#
# COMPACT_ATOMS: atom_id res chain seq x y z
N PHE A 1 -5.06 -8.50 15.07
CA PHE A 1 -4.56 -9.73 15.72
C PHE A 1 -5.37 -10.12 16.95
N ASP A 2 -5.76 -9.18 17.78
CA ASP A 2 -6.55 -9.48 19.00
C ASP A 2 -7.88 -10.15 18.67
N GLY A 3 -8.57 -9.69 17.64
CA GLY A 3 -9.80 -10.30 17.16
C GLY A 3 -9.63 -11.75 16.70
N LEU A 4 -8.49 -12.10 16.09
CA LEU A 4 -8.17 -13.50 15.77
C LEU A 4 -8.08 -14.35 17.05
N GLY A 5 -7.42 -13.84 18.08
CA GLY A 5 -7.29 -14.51 19.37
C GLY A 5 -8.63 -14.70 20.07
N ILE A 6 -9.45 -13.66 20.14
CA ILE A 6 -10.79 -13.69 20.74
C ILE A 6 -11.70 -14.70 20.02
N LYS A 7 -11.67 -14.72 18.70
CA LYS A 7 -12.48 -15.61 17.85
C LYS A 7 -11.85 -17.00 17.65
N LYS A 8 -10.71 -17.29 18.28
CA LYS A 8 -9.94 -18.54 18.13
C LYS A 8 -9.65 -18.91 16.67
N ARG A 9 -9.35 -17.91 15.83
CA ARG A 9 -9.00 -18.09 14.41
C ARG A 9 -7.50 -18.08 14.23
N ASN A 10 -7.03 -18.90 13.32
CA ASN A 10 -5.63 -18.91 12.89
C ASN A 10 -5.44 -18.08 11.62
N ILE A 11 -4.22 -17.64 11.39
CA ILE A 11 -3.83 -17.05 10.12
C ILE A 11 -3.82 -18.14 9.05
N TRP A 12 -4.52 -17.88 7.95
CA TRP A 12 -4.71 -18.86 6.86
C TRP A 12 -3.42 -19.18 6.13
N ASN A 13 -2.74 -18.16 5.60
CA ASN A 13 -1.47 -18.33 4.87
C ASN A 13 -0.45 -17.29 5.33
N LYS A 14 0.54 -17.72 6.08
CA LYS A 14 1.59 -16.85 6.62
C LYS A 14 2.57 -16.36 5.55
N ASN A 15 2.75 -17.13 4.47
CA ASN A 15 3.71 -16.81 3.42
C ASN A 15 3.25 -15.67 2.51
N SER A 16 1.95 -15.34 2.53
CA SER A 16 1.39 -14.21 1.79
C SER A 16 1.28 -12.93 2.61
N ILE A 17 1.88 -12.90 3.82
CA ILE A 17 1.80 -11.78 4.73
C ILE A 17 3.19 -11.24 5.01
N PHE A 18 3.37 -9.96 4.72
CA PHE A 18 4.58 -9.21 5.02
C PHE A 18 4.23 -8.05 5.93
N ALA A 19 5.00 -7.86 6.99
CA ALA A 19 4.81 -6.78 7.92
C ALA A 19 6.07 -5.91 8.00
N VAL A 20 5.84 -4.61 8.11
CA VAL A 20 6.88 -3.61 8.29
C VAL A 20 6.34 -2.49 9.16
N ALA A 21 7.19 -1.93 10.02
CA ALA A 21 6.89 -0.69 10.70
C ALA A 21 7.47 0.46 9.87
N ASP A 22 6.62 1.17 9.15
CA ASP A 22 6.98 2.34 8.34
C ASP A 22 6.38 3.64 8.86
N HIS A 23 5.36 3.55 9.73
CA HIS A 23 4.79 4.65 10.52
C HIS A 23 5.28 4.56 11.97
N ASN A 24 5.31 5.70 12.65
CA ASN A 24 5.70 5.79 14.06
C ASN A 24 7.15 5.36 14.36
N VAL A 25 8.00 5.46 13.37
CA VAL A 25 9.42 5.11 13.44
C VAL A 25 10.32 6.34 13.22
N PRO A 26 11.46 6.46 13.90
CA PRO A 26 12.35 7.59 13.70
C PRO A 26 13.00 7.57 12.33
N THR A 27 13.11 8.75 11.71
CA THR A 27 13.83 8.95 10.45
C THR A 27 15.29 9.35 10.67
N LYS A 28 15.62 9.79 11.88
CA LYS A 28 16.98 10.15 12.31
C LYS A 28 17.34 9.37 13.57
N ASN A 29 18.65 9.13 13.77
CA ASN A 29 19.17 8.48 14.98
C ASN A 29 18.46 7.16 15.33
N ARG A 30 18.13 6.36 14.33
CA ARG A 30 17.32 5.12 14.46
C ARG A 30 17.87 4.14 15.52
N ALA A 31 19.20 4.13 15.70
CA ALA A 31 19.86 3.30 16.69
C ALA A 31 19.46 3.64 18.15
N LEU A 32 18.93 4.84 18.41
CA LEU A 32 18.44 5.23 19.74
C LEU A 32 17.02 4.70 20.02
N GLY A 33 16.36 4.13 19.00
CA GLY A 33 15.00 3.59 19.14
C GLY A 33 13.92 4.66 18.99
N ILE A 34 12.73 4.38 19.53
CA ILE A 34 11.53 5.23 19.44
C ILE A 34 11.30 5.90 20.79
N ASP A 35 11.41 7.24 20.82
CA ASP A 35 11.27 8.03 22.06
C ASP A 35 9.80 8.18 22.47
N ASP A 36 8.89 8.38 21.53
CA ASP A 36 7.47 8.50 21.83
C ASP A 36 6.88 7.18 22.31
N LYS A 37 6.30 7.20 23.52
CA LYS A 37 5.81 5.99 24.19
C LYS A 37 4.67 5.31 23.46
N ILE A 38 3.78 6.09 22.82
CA ILE A 38 2.63 5.55 22.10
C ILE A 38 3.10 4.90 20.81
N SER A 39 3.93 5.58 20.04
CA SER A 39 4.56 5.04 18.84
C SER A 39 5.35 3.77 19.13
N LYS A 40 6.14 3.78 20.21
CA LYS A 40 6.89 2.61 20.66
C LYS A 40 5.96 1.43 20.97
N LEU A 41 4.91 1.67 21.75
CA LEU A 41 3.93 0.63 22.09
C LEU A 41 3.29 0.01 20.86
N GLN A 42 2.95 0.82 19.86
CA GLN A 42 2.34 0.33 18.60
C GLN A 42 3.32 -0.55 17.82
N VAL A 43 4.58 -0.13 17.69
CA VAL A 43 5.61 -0.90 16.98
C VAL A 43 5.95 -2.18 17.75
N ASP A 44 6.12 -2.11 19.06
CA ASP A 44 6.38 -3.29 19.91
C ASP A 44 5.22 -4.30 19.80
N THR A 45 3.98 -3.83 19.82
CA THR A 45 2.78 -4.69 19.62
C THR A 45 2.79 -5.38 18.27
N LEU A 46 3.17 -4.67 17.18
CA LEU A 46 3.31 -5.28 15.87
C LEU A 46 4.38 -6.37 15.87
N ILE A 47 5.55 -6.08 16.47
CA ILE A 47 6.66 -7.03 16.60
C ILE A 47 6.21 -8.31 17.34
N ASP A 48 5.55 -8.15 18.47
CA ASP A 48 5.10 -9.28 19.29
C ASP A 48 4.05 -10.14 18.56
N ASN A 49 3.13 -9.48 17.84
CA ASN A 49 2.16 -10.18 17.01
C ASN A 49 2.84 -10.95 15.86
N CYS A 50 3.81 -10.34 15.18
CA CYS A 50 4.55 -11.01 14.11
C CYS A 50 5.33 -12.22 14.63
N LYS A 51 6.00 -12.10 15.78
CA LYS A 51 6.68 -13.23 16.45
C LYS A 51 5.70 -14.33 16.85
N LYS A 52 4.61 -13.98 17.54
CA LYS A 52 3.58 -14.91 18.00
C LYS A 52 2.99 -15.72 16.84
N HIS A 53 2.73 -15.07 15.72
CA HIS A 53 2.12 -15.71 14.56
C HIS A 53 3.14 -16.23 13.54
N LYS A 54 4.44 -16.04 13.77
CA LYS A 54 5.54 -16.43 12.88
C LYS A 54 5.39 -15.83 11.47
N LEU A 55 5.18 -14.53 11.40
CA LEU A 55 5.06 -13.76 10.17
C LEU A 55 6.41 -13.17 9.76
N SER A 56 6.59 -12.95 8.46
CA SER A 56 7.71 -12.18 7.94
C SER A 56 7.58 -10.72 8.37
N TYR A 57 8.62 -10.20 9.04
CA TYR A 57 8.64 -8.83 9.54
C TYR A 57 9.99 -8.17 9.27
N PHE A 58 9.96 -6.99 8.69
CA PHE A 58 11.13 -6.14 8.50
C PHE A 58 11.21 -5.15 9.66
N ASP A 59 12.09 -5.43 10.62
CA ASP A 59 12.28 -4.55 11.78
C ASP A 59 13.09 -3.29 11.44
N LEU A 60 13.18 -2.35 12.39
CA LEU A 60 13.86 -1.06 12.22
C LEU A 60 15.32 -1.17 11.78
N ASN A 61 16.00 -2.25 12.12
CA ASN A 61 17.42 -2.48 11.80
C ASN A 61 17.59 -3.34 10.56
N ASN A 62 16.50 -3.85 9.98
CA ASN A 62 16.55 -4.66 8.78
C ASN A 62 16.93 -3.78 7.58
N ILE A 63 17.88 -4.25 6.76
CA ILE A 63 18.34 -3.53 5.56
C ILE A 63 17.18 -3.26 4.56
N ASN A 64 16.17 -4.12 4.55
CA ASN A 64 15.01 -4.02 3.68
C ASN A 64 13.83 -3.25 4.32
N GLN A 65 14.02 -2.65 5.50
CA GLN A 65 12.96 -1.85 6.11
C GLN A 65 12.83 -0.50 5.40
N GLY A 66 11.61 -0.14 5.04
CA GLY A 66 11.28 1.12 4.39
C GLY A 66 9.77 1.30 4.31
N ILE A 67 9.34 2.30 3.56
CA ILE A 67 7.92 2.56 3.31
C ILE A 67 7.31 1.35 2.58
N VAL A 68 6.21 0.81 3.10
CA VAL A 68 5.58 -0.43 2.60
C VAL A 68 5.30 -0.39 1.10
N HIS A 69 4.86 0.77 0.58
CA HIS A 69 4.55 0.93 -0.86
C HIS A 69 5.80 1.10 -1.74
N VAL A 70 6.98 1.26 -1.15
CA VAL A 70 8.28 1.28 -1.85
C VAL A 70 8.94 -0.08 -1.78
N ILE A 71 9.06 -0.66 -0.58
CA ILE A 71 9.72 -1.96 -0.41
C ILE A 71 8.95 -3.10 -1.08
N GLY A 72 7.62 -3.03 -1.15
CA GLY A 72 6.80 -4.01 -1.87
C GLY A 72 7.26 -4.20 -3.32
N PRO A 73 7.33 -3.15 -4.13
CA PRO A 73 7.93 -3.16 -5.46
C PRO A 73 9.41 -3.54 -5.50
N GLU A 74 10.25 -2.89 -4.69
CA GLU A 74 11.71 -3.08 -4.72
C GLU A 74 12.17 -4.49 -4.36
N LEU A 75 11.47 -5.15 -3.45
CA LEU A 75 11.75 -6.52 -3.04
C LEU A 75 10.98 -7.57 -3.85
N ALA A 76 10.31 -7.15 -4.92
CA ALA A 76 9.47 -7.99 -5.76
C ALA A 76 8.36 -8.75 -4.97
N ILE A 77 7.92 -8.19 -3.85
CA ILE A 77 6.75 -8.68 -3.11
C ILE A 77 5.48 -8.40 -3.91
N THR A 78 5.43 -7.21 -4.54
CA THR A 78 4.35 -6.82 -5.44
C THR A 78 4.66 -7.34 -6.84
N GLN A 79 3.73 -8.09 -7.41
CA GLN A 79 3.84 -8.69 -8.74
C GLN A 79 2.62 -8.34 -9.61
N PRO A 80 2.76 -8.23 -10.92
CA PRO A 80 1.62 -8.04 -11.81
C PRO A 80 0.57 -9.15 -11.66
N GLY A 81 -0.70 -8.76 -11.68
CA GLY A 81 -1.84 -9.69 -11.56
C GLY A 81 -2.17 -10.12 -10.13
N MET A 82 -1.43 -9.65 -9.11
CA MET A 82 -1.76 -9.92 -7.72
C MET A 82 -2.93 -9.05 -7.24
N THR A 83 -3.68 -9.57 -6.27
CA THR A 83 -4.51 -8.74 -5.40
C THR A 83 -3.73 -8.48 -4.12
N LEU A 84 -3.57 -7.21 -3.75
CA LEU A 84 -2.81 -6.77 -2.59
C LEU A 84 -3.67 -5.85 -1.74
N VAL A 85 -3.78 -6.15 -0.45
CA VAL A 85 -4.49 -5.31 0.51
C VAL A 85 -3.60 -4.98 1.70
N CYS A 86 -3.75 -3.79 2.23
CA CYS A 86 -2.97 -3.31 3.36
C CYS A 86 -3.84 -2.38 4.22
N GLY A 87 -3.50 -2.22 5.48
CA GLY A 87 -4.16 -1.28 6.39
C GLY A 87 -3.77 0.19 6.16
N ASP A 88 -3.25 0.54 5.00
CA ASP A 88 -2.82 1.88 4.61
C ASP A 88 -3.59 2.39 3.39
N SER A 89 -4.01 3.66 3.41
CA SER A 89 -4.82 4.27 2.36
C SER A 89 -4.09 4.43 1.02
N HIS A 90 -2.75 4.48 1.01
CA HIS A 90 -1.94 4.62 -0.20
C HIS A 90 -1.59 3.28 -0.87
N THR A 91 -2.27 2.21 -0.52
CA THR A 91 -2.05 0.87 -1.09
C THR A 91 -2.29 0.82 -2.60
N SER A 92 -3.11 1.72 -3.14
CA SER A 92 -3.31 1.90 -4.58
C SER A 92 -2.00 2.15 -5.36
N THR A 93 -0.93 2.59 -4.71
CA THR A 93 0.42 2.75 -5.29
C THR A 93 0.87 1.50 -6.06
N HIS A 94 0.56 0.31 -5.54
CA HIS A 94 0.93 -0.97 -6.15
C HIS A 94 0.22 -1.25 -7.48
N GLY A 95 -0.83 -0.48 -7.80
CA GLY A 95 -1.50 -0.50 -9.11
C GLY A 95 -0.56 -0.13 -10.26
N ALA A 96 0.51 0.64 -10.00
CA ALA A 96 1.55 0.95 -10.98
C ALA A 96 2.27 -0.28 -11.52
N LEU A 97 2.26 -1.39 -10.77
CA LEU A 97 2.82 -2.68 -11.16
C LEU A 97 1.74 -3.66 -11.66
N ALA A 98 0.60 -3.17 -12.10
CA ALA A 98 -0.54 -3.97 -12.54
C ALA A 98 -1.08 -4.95 -11.46
N SER A 99 -1.02 -4.56 -10.20
CA SER A 99 -1.70 -5.24 -9.09
C SER A 99 -3.05 -4.59 -8.82
N LEU A 100 -4.05 -5.38 -8.49
CA LEU A 100 -5.30 -4.87 -7.91
C LEU A 100 -5.03 -4.59 -6.43
N ALA A 101 -4.80 -3.33 -6.09
CA ALA A 101 -4.32 -2.95 -4.77
C ALA A 101 -5.15 -1.83 -4.14
N PHE A 102 -5.57 -2.01 -2.89
CA PHE A 102 -6.39 -1.03 -2.17
C PHE A 102 -6.24 -1.16 -0.64
N GLY A 103 -6.45 -0.04 0.04
CA GLY A 103 -6.45 0.05 1.50
C GLY A 103 -7.72 -0.56 2.09
N ILE A 104 -7.59 -1.21 3.24
CA ILE A 104 -8.70 -1.84 3.97
C ILE A 104 -8.68 -1.46 5.44
N GLY A 105 -9.83 -1.50 6.07
CA GLY A 105 -9.98 -1.23 7.50
C GLY A 105 -9.43 -2.36 8.39
N THR A 106 -9.23 -2.07 9.67
CA THR A 106 -8.69 -3.04 10.64
C THR A 106 -9.53 -4.31 10.77
N SER A 107 -10.85 -4.20 10.67
CA SER A 107 -11.77 -5.35 10.70
C SER A 107 -11.60 -6.24 9.47
N ASP A 108 -11.37 -5.63 8.31
CA ASP A 108 -11.12 -6.35 7.06
C ASP A 108 -9.75 -7.03 7.09
N VAL A 109 -8.73 -6.36 7.66
CA VAL A 109 -7.40 -6.96 7.88
C VAL A 109 -7.54 -8.24 8.71
N GLU A 110 -8.32 -8.22 9.82
CA GLU A 110 -8.59 -9.42 10.63
C GLU A 110 -9.21 -10.53 9.77
N HIS A 111 -10.21 -10.18 8.97
CA HIS A 111 -10.93 -11.14 8.12
C HIS A 111 -9.99 -11.75 7.08
N VAL A 112 -9.22 -10.90 6.37
CA VAL A 112 -8.26 -11.34 5.35
C VAL A 112 -7.16 -12.21 5.94
N LEU A 113 -6.63 -11.87 7.11
CA LEU A 113 -5.64 -12.71 7.80
C LEU A 113 -6.18 -14.12 8.07
N ALA A 114 -7.47 -14.23 8.42
CA ALA A 114 -8.11 -15.52 8.75
C ALA A 114 -8.55 -16.31 7.52
N THR A 115 -8.87 -15.68 6.40
CA THR A 115 -9.60 -16.30 5.29
C THR A 115 -8.97 -16.10 3.92
N GLN A 116 -8.06 -15.13 3.76
CA GLN A 116 -7.53 -14.65 2.47
C GLN A 116 -8.64 -14.16 1.51
N CYS A 117 -9.78 -13.80 2.04
CA CYS A 117 -10.94 -13.31 1.28
C CYS A 117 -11.38 -11.94 1.78
N ILE A 118 -11.95 -11.17 0.89
CA ILE A 118 -12.63 -9.91 1.20
C ILE A 118 -13.84 -9.76 0.30
N ASN A 119 -14.93 -9.23 0.86
CA ASN A 119 -16.11 -8.87 0.09
C ASN A 119 -15.98 -7.42 -0.38
N ILE A 120 -15.98 -7.22 -1.68
CA ILE A 120 -16.03 -5.89 -2.29
C ILE A 120 -17.19 -5.83 -3.28
N ASN A 121 -17.81 -4.67 -3.42
CA ASN A 121 -18.74 -4.43 -4.50
C ASN A 121 -17.98 -4.35 -5.81
N LYS A 122 -18.58 -4.86 -6.89
CA LYS A 122 -18.00 -4.71 -8.22
C LYS A 122 -18.03 -3.24 -8.60
N GLU A 123 -16.86 -2.64 -8.68
CA GLU A 123 -16.69 -1.25 -9.10
C GLU A 123 -16.86 -1.09 -10.61
N LYS A 124 -17.16 0.12 -11.03
CA LYS A 124 -17.18 0.50 -12.45
C LYS A 124 -15.75 0.78 -12.93
N ASN A 125 -15.52 0.64 -14.22
CA ASN A 125 -14.24 1.01 -14.81
C ASN A 125 -14.24 2.50 -15.19
N PHE A 126 -13.13 3.18 -14.88
CA PHE A 126 -12.90 4.57 -15.24
C PHE A 126 -11.57 4.67 -15.98
N LYS A 127 -11.63 4.85 -17.27
CA LYS A 127 -10.44 5.01 -18.10
C LYS A 127 -10.07 6.47 -18.25
N ILE A 128 -8.83 6.80 -17.87
CA ILE A 128 -8.23 8.12 -18.04
C ILE A 128 -7.12 7.99 -19.08
N ASN A 129 -7.38 8.51 -20.29
CA ASN A 129 -6.44 8.43 -21.40
C ASN A 129 -5.64 9.73 -21.50
N ILE A 130 -4.31 9.64 -21.36
CA ILE A 130 -3.39 10.78 -21.36
C ILE A 130 -2.49 10.68 -22.57
N THR A 131 -2.69 11.57 -23.53
CA THR A 131 -1.97 11.63 -24.79
C THR A 131 -0.86 12.67 -24.77
N ASN A 132 0.05 12.57 -25.75
CA ASN A 132 1.24 13.42 -25.90
C ASN A 132 2.29 13.19 -24.79
N SER A 133 3.15 14.16 -24.59
CA SER A 133 4.22 14.12 -23.59
C SER A 133 4.06 15.27 -22.59
N LEU A 134 4.55 15.09 -21.38
CA LEU A 134 4.66 16.16 -20.41
C LEU A 134 5.79 17.11 -20.80
N SER A 135 5.59 18.40 -20.52
CA SER A 135 6.69 19.36 -20.57
C SER A 135 7.76 18.96 -19.54
N HIS A 136 9.02 19.29 -19.81
CA HIS A 136 10.14 18.99 -18.91
C HIS A 136 10.01 19.59 -17.50
N LEU A 137 9.15 20.59 -17.33
CA LEU A 137 8.86 21.23 -16.04
C LEU A 137 7.65 20.63 -15.31
N VAL A 138 6.94 19.65 -15.93
CA VAL A 138 5.72 19.06 -15.39
C VAL A 138 6.01 17.65 -14.90
N SER A 139 5.81 17.41 -13.62
CA SER A 139 5.98 16.10 -13.00
C SER A 139 4.67 15.27 -13.04
N SER A 140 4.79 13.99 -12.76
CA SER A 140 3.62 13.10 -12.58
C SER A 140 2.70 13.57 -11.44
N LYS A 141 3.26 14.23 -10.41
CA LYS A 141 2.48 14.84 -9.33
C LYS A 141 1.62 15.99 -9.83
N ASP A 142 2.16 16.86 -10.69
CA ASP A 142 1.38 17.95 -11.27
C ASP A 142 0.26 17.42 -12.15
N LEU A 143 0.54 16.35 -12.90
CA LEU A 143 -0.45 15.68 -13.75
C LEU A 143 -1.61 15.11 -12.93
N ILE A 144 -1.34 14.34 -11.88
CA ILE A 144 -2.42 13.76 -11.07
C ILE A 144 -3.20 14.83 -10.32
N LEU A 145 -2.56 15.89 -9.83
CA LEU A 145 -3.25 17.04 -9.24
C LEU A 145 -4.14 17.75 -10.25
N HIS A 146 -3.71 17.86 -11.51
CA HIS A 146 -4.55 18.40 -12.58
C HIS A 146 -5.76 17.53 -12.86
N ILE A 147 -5.60 16.20 -12.91
CA ILE A 147 -6.70 15.25 -13.06
C ILE A 147 -7.69 15.40 -11.91
N ILE A 148 -7.22 15.42 -10.66
CA ILE A 148 -8.07 15.62 -9.47
C ILE A 148 -8.83 16.93 -9.54
N LYS A 149 -8.21 18.00 -10.05
CA LYS A 149 -8.88 19.29 -10.28
C LYS A 149 -10.06 19.15 -11.25
N ILE A 150 -9.94 18.31 -12.27
CA ILE A 150 -10.99 18.11 -13.29
C ILE A 150 -12.14 17.26 -12.77
N ILE A 151 -11.82 16.13 -12.14
CA ILE A 151 -12.84 15.14 -11.72
C ILE A 151 -13.35 15.35 -10.29
N GLY A 152 -12.67 16.19 -9.51
CA GLY A 152 -12.93 16.41 -8.08
C GLY A 152 -12.25 15.38 -7.18
N THR A 153 -12.13 15.67 -5.89
CA THR A 153 -11.47 14.84 -4.88
C THR A 153 -12.15 13.48 -4.65
N SER A 154 -13.43 13.36 -5.01
CA SER A 154 -14.17 12.09 -4.90
C SER A 154 -14.57 11.54 -6.27
N GLY A 155 -13.99 12.06 -7.34
CA GLY A 155 -14.38 11.71 -8.71
C GLY A 155 -14.11 10.25 -9.10
N GLY A 156 -13.20 9.58 -8.41
CA GLY A 156 -12.87 8.17 -8.59
C GLY A 156 -13.63 7.20 -7.67
N THR A 157 -14.47 7.71 -6.75
CA THR A 157 -15.16 6.85 -5.78
C THR A 157 -16.11 5.87 -6.47
N GLY A 158 -15.98 4.56 -6.19
CA GLY A 158 -16.77 3.51 -6.80
C GLY A 158 -16.28 3.10 -8.19
N TYR A 159 -15.06 3.48 -8.53
CA TYR A 159 -14.42 3.11 -9.80
C TYR A 159 -13.04 2.48 -9.58
N THR A 160 -12.74 1.49 -10.42
CA THR A 160 -11.36 1.08 -10.67
C THR A 160 -10.81 1.96 -11.79
N ILE A 161 -9.77 2.75 -11.47
CA ILE A 161 -9.18 3.72 -12.41
C ILE A 161 -8.08 3.05 -13.21
N GLU A 162 -8.12 3.20 -14.53
CA GLU A 162 -7.09 2.78 -15.46
C GLU A 162 -6.47 4.01 -16.14
N PHE A 163 -5.18 4.25 -15.88
CA PHE A 163 -4.40 5.27 -16.58
C PHE A 163 -3.79 4.68 -17.85
N THR A 164 -4.04 5.31 -19.00
CA THR A 164 -3.60 4.82 -20.32
C THR A 164 -3.06 5.95 -21.20
N GLY A 165 -2.53 5.58 -22.35
CA GLY A 165 -2.03 6.49 -23.37
C GLY A 165 -0.51 6.62 -23.35
N ASN A 166 0.02 7.14 -24.46
CA ASN A 166 1.46 7.21 -24.69
C ASN A 166 2.23 8.04 -23.64
N CYS A 167 1.57 8.99 -22.98
CA CYS A 167 2.16 9.70 -21.85
C CYS A 167 2.48 8.74 -20.70
N ILE A 168 1.53 7.87 -20.34
CA ILE A 168 1.71 6.88 -19.25
C ILE A 168 2.71 5.79 -19.64
N GLU A 169 2.67 5.33 -20.91
CA GLU A 169 3.57 4.29 -21.41
C GLU A 169 5.04 4.71 -21.35
N ASN A 170 5.31 6.00 -21.55
CA ASN A 170 6.66 6.58 -21.49
C ASN A 170 7.11 7.04 -20.08
N MET A 171 6.24 6.95 -19.07
CA MET A 171 6.61 7.28 -17.68
C MET A 171 7.48 6.21 -17.04
N SER A 172 8.39 6.65 -16.17
CA SER A 172 9.10 5.74 -15.26
C SER A 172 8.12 5.07 -14.30
N ILE A 173 8.53 3.95 -13.70
CA ILE A 173 7.69 3.24 -12.74
C ILE A 173 7.38 4.11 -11.51
N GLU A 174 8.33 4.93 -11.04
CA GLU A 174 8.15 5.84 -9.91
C GLU A 174 7.11 6.93 -10.23
N SER A 175 7.10 7.42 -11.47
CA SER A 175 6.09 8.36 -11.93
C SER A 175 4.70 7.73 -11.96
N ARG A 176 4.57 6.48 -12.42
CA ARG A 176 3.32 5.72 -12.38
C ARG A 176 2.88 5.44 -10.94
N MET A 177 3.83 5.11 -10.05
CA MET A 177 3.55 4.94 -8.61
C MET A 177 3.00 6.23 -8.00
N THR A 178 3.54 7.39 -8.37
CA THR A 178 3.01 8.68 -7.92
C THR A 178 1.56 8.90 -8.37
N MET A 179 1.23 8.56 -9.62
CA MET A 179 -0.14 8.65 -10.14
C MET A 179 -1.10 7.75 -9.36
N CYS A 180 -0.73 6.50 -9.15
CA CYS A 180 -1.54 5.53 -8.42
C CYS A 180 -1.65 5.86 -6.93
N ASN A 181 -0.57 6.36 -6.30
CA ASN A 181 -0.55 6.74 -4.89
C ASN A 181 -1.57 7.82 -4.56
N MET A 182 -1.74 8.78 -5.44
CA MET A 182 -2.64 9.93 -5.25
C MET A 182 -4.06 9.70 -5.78
N SER A 183 -4.35 8.50 -6.27
CA SER A 183 -5.68 8.13 -6.78
C SER A 183 -6.58 7.63 -5.68
#